data_fef282ea3af3f7151a8f5c441bf4fad3
#
_entry.id   fef282ea3af3f7151a8f5c441bf4fad3
#
_cell.length_a   1.000
_cell.length_b   1.000
_cell.length_c   1.000
_cell.angle_alpha   90.00
_cell.angle_beta   90.00
_cell.angle_gamma   90.00
#
_symmetry.space_group_name_H-M   'P 1'
#
loop_
_entity.id
_entity.type
_entity.pdbx_description
1 polymer ?
#
loop_
_entity_poly.entity_id
_entity_poly.type
_entity_poly.pdbx_seq_one_letter_code
_entity_poly.pdbx_strand_id
1 'polypeptide(L)'
;MKILLPVDGSAVSLEAVRFAIRMAQAGLDTSVVLANVQEPATLYELVVAHDPQVIAQVSAEAGAHTLLAAEALLKEANISYESEVGTGDPAHTLIDILENYGCDMVVMGASGMSSLRSALLGSVSNEVLHAAGVPVMIVKLNEPSDLDATADTPESR
;
A
#
# COMPACT_ATOMS: atom_id res chain seq x y z
N MET A 1 -11.45 11.15 10.17
CA MET A 1 -10.57 11.33 8.98
C MET A 1 -10.51 10.02 8.22
N LYS A 2 -10.81 10.03 6.92
CA LYS A 2 -10.77 8.83 6.08
C LYS A 2 -9.44 8.77 5.33
N ILE A 3 -8.71 7.68 5.48
CA ILE A 3 -7.35 7.49 4.93
C ILE A 3 -7.37 6.43 3.83
N LEU A 4 -6.86 6.76 2.65
CA LEU A 4 -6.56 5.77 1.62
C LEU A 4 -5.21 5.11 1.92
N LEU A 5 -5.20 3.79 1.97
CA LEU A 5 -4.02 2.94 2.15
C LEU A 5 -3.83 2.02 0.94
N PRO A 6 -3.03 2.40 -0.03
CA PRO A 6 -2.62 1.50 -1.11
C PRO A 6 -1.76 0.36 -0.58
N VAL A 7 -2.11 -0.88 -0.91
CA VAL A 7 -1.42 -2.10 -0.48
C VAL A 7 -1.14 -2.98 -1.69
N ASP A 8 0.13 -3.26 -1.92
CA ASP A 8 0.61 -4.14 -3.01
C ASP A 8 1.22 -5.46 -2.49
N GLY A 9 1.12 -5.70 -1.19
CA GLY A 9 1.70 -6.87 -0.53
C GLY A 9 3.17 -6.72 -0.13
N SER A 10 3.83 -5.60 -0.47
CA SER A 10 5.19 -5.33 -0.04
C SER A 10 5.29 -5.04 1.46
N ALA A 11 6.47 -5.26 2.03
CA ALA A 11 6.72 -4.93 3.45
C ALA A 11 6.51 -3.45 3.75
N VAL A 12 6.86 -2.56 2.81
CA VAL A 12 6.71 -1.12 2.98
C VAL A 12 5.23 -0.69 2.91
N SER A 13 4.41 -1.33 2.08
CA SER A 13 2.97 -1.06 2.08
C SER A 13 2.30 -1.49 3.39
N LEU A 14 2.72 -2.62 3.97
CA LEU A 14 2.24 -3.04 5.30
C LEU A 14 2.75 -2.11 6.42
N GLU A 15 3.95 -1.54 6.30
CA GLU A 15 4.43 -0.54 7.25
C GLU A 15 3.61 0.75 7.17
N ALA A 16 3.13 1.14 6.01
CA ALA A 16 2.17 2.25 5.87
C ALA A 16 0.86 1.97 6.63
N VAL A 17 0.36 0.73 6.58
CA VAL A 17 -0.80 0.31 7.38
C VAL A 17 -0.52 0.41 8.88
N ARG A 18 0.63 -0.09 9.34
CA ARG A 18 1.03 0.01 10.75
C ARG A 18 1.17 1.46 11.19
N PHE A 19 1.68 2.32 10.30
CA PHE A 19 1.79 3.75 10.59
C PHE A 19 0.42 4.40 10.77
N ALA A 20 -0.54 4.11 9.90
CA ALA A 20 -1.92 4.59 10.05
C ALA A 20 -2.57 4.10 11.35
N ILE A 21 -2.29 2.86 11.76
CA ILE A 21 -2.72 2.33 13.06
C ILE A 21 -2.12 3.14 14.21
N ARG A 22 -0.81 3.46 14.16
CA ARG A 22 -0.17 4.30 15.20
C ARG A 22 -0.80 5.70 15.27
N MET A 23 -1.16 6.30 14.13
CA MET A 23 -1.87 7.59 14.11
C MET A 23 -3.23 7.51 14.81
N ALA A 24 -4.00 6.46 14.54
CA ALA A 24 -5.27 6.22 15.20
C ALA A 24 -5.10 6.03 16.72
N GLN A 25 -4.13 5.24 17.13
CA GLN A 25 -3.80 5.02 18.56
C GLN A 25 -3.30 6.29 19.25
N ALA A 26 -2.69 7.22 18.52
CA ALA A 26 -2.29 8.53 19.01
C ALA A 26 -3.47 9.52 19.14
N GLY A 27 -4.69 9.10 18.82
CA GLY A 27 -5.91 9.89 19.01
C GLY A 27 -6.53 10.46 17.73
N LEU A 28 -6.02 10.10 16.55
CA LEU A 28 -6.66 10.48 15.30
C LEU A 28 -7.88 9.58 15.05
N ASP A 29 -9.09 10.15 15.10
CA ASP A 29 -10.30 9.43 14.72
C ASP A 29 -10.25 9.08 13.24
N THR A 30 -10.07 7.79 12.94
CA THR A 30 -9.66 7.29 11.62
C THR A 30 -10.56 6.18 11.14
N SER A 31 -10.96 6.27 9.87
CA SER A 31 -11.45 5.15 9.06
C SER A 31 -10.54 4.95 7.84
N VAL A 32 -10.48 3.75 7.32
CA VAL A 32 -9.52 3.37 6.28
C VAL A 32 -10.21 2.83 5.05
N VAL A 33 -9.70 3.19 3.88
CA VAL A 33 -9.96 2.49 2.61
C VAL A 33 -8.67 1.77 2.22
N LEU A 34 -8.67 0.44 2.31
CA LEU A 34 -7.61 -0.39 1.76
C LEU A 34 -7.80 -0.52 0.26
N ALA A 35 -6.80 -0.24 -0.52
CA ALA A 35 -6.88 -0.34 -1.97
C ALA A 35 -5.74 -1.20 -2.53
N ASN A 36 -6.10 -2.14 -3.39
CA ASN A 36 -5.16 -2.84 -4.26
C ASN A 36 -5.55 -2.59 -5.72
N VAL A 37 -4.59 -2.37 -6.58
CA VAL A 37 -4.81 -2.20 -8.00
C VAL A 37 -4.10 -3.31 -8.75
N GLN A 38 -4.85 -4.05 -9.53
CA GLN A 38 -4.36 -5.10 -10.42
C GLN A 38 -4.11 -4.52 -11.81
N GLU A 39 -3.02 -4.93 -12.44
CA GLU A 39 -2.77 -4.55 -13.83
C GLU A 39 -3.80 -5.18 -14.76
N PRO A 40 -4.16 -4.52 -15.86
CA PRO A 40 -5.05 -5.10 -16.85
C PRO A 40 -4.47 -6.39 -17.43
N ALA A 41 -5.33 -7.36 -17.74
CA ALA A 41 -4.90 -8.58 -18.40
C ALA A 41 -4.20 -8.29 -19.73
N THR A 42 -3.11 -8.97 -19.97
CA THR A 42 -2.39 -8.89 -21.24
C THR A 42 -3.20 -9.48 -22.39
N LEU A 43 -2.90 -9.07 -23.63
CA LEU A 43 -3.52 -9.67 -24.83
C LEU A 43 -3.35 -11.19 -24.87
N TYR A 44 -2.22 -11.70 -24.38
CA TYR A 44 -1.97 -13.12 -24.30
C TYR A 44 -2.94 -13.84 -23.35
N GLU A 45 -3.16 -13.28 -22.16
CA GLU A 45 -4.10 -13.82 -21.17
C GLU A 45 -5.54 -13.77 -21.69
N LEU A 46 -5.94 -12.71 -22.38
CA LEU A 46 -7.24 -12.57 -23.02
C LEU A 46 -7.47 -13.62 -24.11
N VAL A 47 -6.43 -13.94 -24.88
CA VAL A 47 -6.50 -14.96 -25.95
C VAL A 47 -6.53 -16.38 -25.38
N VAL A 48 -5.77 -16.65 -24.32
CA VAL A 48 -5.66 -17.99 -23.71
C VAL A 48 -6.87 -18.32 -22.86
N ALA A 49 -7.36 -17.38 -22.07
CA ALA A 49 -8.46 -17.63 -21.14
C ALA A 49 -9.86 -17.69 -21.80
N HIS A 50 -10.01 -17.17 -23.01
CA HIS A 50 -11.26 -17.15 -23.81
C HIS A 50 -12.48 -16.50 -23.11
N ASP A 51 -12.40 -16.13 -21.84
CA ASP A 51 -13.49 -15.54 -21.05
C ASP A 51 -12.99 -14.36 -20.20
N PRO A 52 -13.38 -13.13 -20.57
CA PRO A 52 -13.02 -11.94 -19.80
C PRO A 52 -13.54 -11.94 -18.36
N GLN A 53 -14.64 -12.63 -18.08
CA GLN A 53 -15.23 -12.69 -16.74
C GLN A 53 -14.34 -13.53 -15.79
N VAL A 54 -13.77 -14.61 -16.29
CA VAL A 54 -12.83 -15.45 -15.53
C VAL A 54 -11.58 -14.65 -15.17
N ILE A 55 -11.05 -13.87 -16.12
CA ILE A 55 -9.88 -13.01 -15.87
C ILE A 55 -10.19 -11.96 -14.80
N ALA A 56 -11.32 -11.28 -14.91
CA ALA A 56 -11.75 -10.28 -13.93
C ALA A 56 -11.91 -10.89 -12.54
N GLN A 57 -12.49 -12.08 -12.44
CA GLN A 57 -12.62 -12.78 -11.15
C GLN A 57 -11.28 -13.15 -10.56
N VAL A 58 -10.37 -13.73 -11.35
CA VAL A 58 -9.02 -14.10 -10.89
C VAL A 58 -8.24 -12.86 -10.39
N SER A 59 -8.31 -11.74 -11.12
CA SER A 59 -7.71 -10.48 -10.69
C SER A 59 -8.30 -9.96 -9.39
N ALA A 60 -9.63 -10.00 -9.24
CA ALA A 60 -10.30 -9.57 -8.01
C ALA A 60 -9.89 -10.45 -6.81
N GLU A 61 -9.82 -11.77 -7.00
CA GLU A 61 -9.39 -12.71 -5.95
C GLU A 61 -7.92 -12.49 -5.57
N ALA A 62 -7.04 -12.27 -6.53
CA ALA A 62 -5.63 -11.96 -6.29
C ALA A 62 -5.46 -10.66 -5.51
N GLY A 63 -6.19 -9.61 -5.88
CA GLY A 63 -6.19 -8.34 -5.17
C GLY A 63 -6.73 -8.48 -3.75
N ALA A 64 -7.84 -9.18 -3.56
CA ALA A 64 -8.40 -9.45 -2.24
C ALA A 64 -7.43 -10.25 -1.37
N HIS A 65 -6.75 -11.25 -1.94
CA HIS A 65 -5.72 -12.01 -1.21
C HIS A 65 -4.56 -11.12 -0.76
N THR A 66 -4.14 -10.16 -1.59
CA THR A 66 -3.09 -9.19 -1.25
C THR A 66 -3.48 -8.31 -0.06
N LEU A 67 -4.76 -8.01 0.12
CA LEU A 67 -5.25 -7.17 1.21
C LEU A 67 -5.38 -7.90 2.56
N LEU A 68 -5.41 -9.23 2.59
CA LEU A 68 -5.68 -10.00 3.82
C LEU A 68 -4.77 -9.66 5.00
N ALA A 69 -3.48 -9.46 4.76
CA ALA A 69 -2.54 -9.13 5.83
C ALA A 69 -2.81 -7.74 6.42
N ALA A 70 -3.16 -6.76 5.58
CA ALA A 70 -3.53 -5.42 5.99
C ALA A 70 -4.86 -5.41 6.76
N GLU A 71 -5.84 -6.16 6.27
CA GLU A 71 -7.13 -6.32 6.95
C GLU A 71 -6.98 -6.92 8.35
N ALA A 72 -6.13 -7.95 8.49
CA ALA A 72 -5.84 -8.56 9.78
C ALA A 72 -5.28 -7.55 10.78
N LEU A 73 -4.34 -6.70 10.35
CA LEU A 73 -3.76 -5.64 11.18
C LEU A 73 -4.82 -4.62 11.64
N LEU A 74 -5.69 -4.19 10.74
CA LEU A 74 -6.75 -3.22 11.05
C LEU A 74 -7.81 -3.81 11.98
N LYS A 75 -8.20 -5.08 11.77
CA LYS A 75 -9.12 -5.80 12.66
C LYS A 75 -8.56 -5.93 14.08
N GLU A 76 -7.29 -6.32 14.21
CA GLU A 76 -6.62 -6.41 15.51
C GLU A 76 -6.57 -5.06 16.23
N ALA A 77 -6.37 -3.98 15.48
CA ALA A 77 -6.35 -2.61 16.01
C ALA A 77 -7.75 -2.01 16.24
N ASN A 78 -8.84 -2.72 15.91
CA ASN A 78 -10.23 -2.24 15.96
C ASN A 78 -10.47 -0.96 15.15
N ILE A 79 -9.82 -0.84 13.99
CA ILE A 79 -10.02 0.28 13.07
C ILE A 79 -11.03 -0.11 11.99
N SER A 80 -12.02 0.75 11.77
CA SER A 80 -13.02 0.57 10.71
C SER A 80 -12.36 0.74 9.34
N TYR A 81 -12.63 -0.20 8.43
CA TYR A 81 -12.10 -0.14 7.08
C TYR A 81 -13.08 -0.67 6.03
N GLU A 82 -12.85 -0.25 4.81
CA GLU A 82 -13.42 -0.77 3.57
C GLU A 82 -12.28 -1.27 2.68
N SER A 83 -12.53 -2.30 1.87
CA SER A 83 -11.53 -2.86 0.94
C SER A 83 -12.00 -2.68 -0.48
N GLU A 84 -11.11 -2.20 -1.35
CA GLU A 84 -11.37 -2.00 -2.77
C GLU A 84 -10.26 -2.63 -3.62
N VAL A 85 -10.65 -3.37 -4.64
CA VAL A 85 -9.74 -3.91 -5.65
C VAL A 85 -10.08 -3.29 -6.98
N GLY A 86 -9.20 -2.41 -7.46
CA GLY A 86 -9.31 -1.78 -8.78
C GLY A 86 -8.51 -2.54 -9.84
N THR A 87 -8.80 -2.27 -11.10
CA THR A 87 -8.02 -2.76 -12.24
C THR A 87 -7.72 -1.60 -13.18
N GLY A 88 -6.48 -1.47 -13.60
CA GLY A 88 -6.06 -0.40 -14.50
C GLY A 88 -4.67 0.11 -14.21
N ASP A 89 -4.40 1.34 -14.65
CA ASP A 89 -3.19 2.06 -14.26
C ASP A 89 -3.21 2.33 -12.75
N PRO A 90 -2.18 1.92 -12.02
CA PRO A 90 -2.21 1.99 -10.57
C PRO A 90 -2.44 3.39 -10.00
N ALA A 91 -1.74 4.39 -10.48
CA ALA A 91 -1.85 5.73 -9.94
C ALA A 91 -3.22 6.36 -10.23
N HIS A 92 -3.69 6.27 -11.48
CA HIS A 92 -5.02 6.77 -11.85
C HIS A 92 -6.13 6.07 -11.08
N THR A 93 -6.08 4.75 -10.98
CA THR A 93 -7.09 3.96 -10.25
C THR A 93 -7.12 4.32 -8.76
N LEU A 94 -5.95 4.56 -8.14
CA LEU A 94 -5.88 5.01 -6.75
C LEU A 94 -6.48 6.40 -6.56
N ILE A 95 -6.29 7.32 -7.51
CA ILE A 95 -6.92 8.65 -7.47
C ILE A 95 -8.44 8.53 -7.61
N ASP A 96 -8.94 7.70 -8.51
CA ASP A 96 -10.38 7.45 -8.65
C ASP A 96 -10.98 6.89 -7.34
N ILE A 97 -10.30 5.94 -6.70
CA ILE A 97 -10.72 5.39 -5.40
C ILE A 97 -10.70 6.48 -4.32
N LEU A 98 -9.63 7.28 -4.25
CA LEU A 98 -9.51 8.40 -3.33
C LEU A 98 -10.72 9.34 -3.40
N GLU A 99 -11.11 9.72 -4.61
CA GLU A 99 -12.22 10.65 -4.89
C GLU A 99 -13.57 9.99 -4.61
N ASN A 100 -13.78 8.75 -5.10
CA ASN A 100 -15.04 8.03 -4.93
C ASN A 100 -15.38 7.75 -3.46
N TYR A 101 -14.38 7.46 -2.65
CA TYR A 101 -14.55 7.23 -1.21
C TYR A 101 -14.47 8.51 -0.38
N GLY A 102 -14.14 9.65 -0.98
CA GLY A 102 -13.98 10.91 -0.28
C GLY A 102 -12.91 10.84 0.81
N CYS A 103 -11.74 10.28 0.49
CA CYS A 103 -10.65 10.19 1.45
C CYS A 103 -10.01 11.56 1.68
N ASP A 104 -9.62 11.82 2.92
CA ASP A 104 -9.02 13.09 3.34
C ASP A 104 -7.50 13.12 3.13
N MET A 105 -6.87 11.96 3.02
CA MET A 105 -5.43 11.83 2.79
C MET A 105 -5.06 10.45 2.27
N VAL A 106 -3.84 10.34 1.75
CA VAL A 106 -3.20 9.07 1.37
C VAL A 106 -2.03 8.78 2.31
N VAL A 107 -1.90 7.55 2.77
CA VAL A 107 -0.69 7.04 3.44
C VAL A 107 -0.21 5.83 2.68
N MET A 108 0.99 5.88 2.11
CA MET A 108 1.49 4.82 1.26
C MET A 108 2.99 4.60 1.42
N GLY A 109 3.45 3.41 1.04
CA GLY A 109 4.86 3.10 1.02
C GLY A 109 5.63 3.93 -0.01
N ALA A 110 6.89 4.22 0.26
CA ALA A 110 7.76 4.97 -0.66
C ALA A 110 8.01 4.23 -1.98
N SER A 111 7.95 2.90 -1.97
CA SER A 111 8.20 2.03 -3.11
C SER A 111 7.32 0.79 -3.05
N GLY A 112 7.24 0.03 -4.14
CA GLY A 112 6.46 -1.20 -4.22
C GLY A 112 7.33 -2.46 -4.27
N MET A 113 6.73 -3.57 -4.71
CA MET A 113 7.35 -4.91 -4.78
C MET A 113 8.63 -4.98 -5.61
N SER A 114 8.79 -4.09 -6.60
CA SER A 114 9.91 -4.14 -7.55
C SER A 114 11.16 -3.37 -7.12
N SER A 115 11.12 -2.58 -6.06
CA SER A 115 12.26 -1.77 -5.65
C SER A 115 13.08 -2.44 -4.56
N LEU A 116 14.25 -2.91 -4.95
CA LEU A 116 15.20 -3.58 -4.06
C LEU A 116 16.16 -2.64 -3.32
N ARG A 117 16.12 -1.32 -3.55
CA ARG A 117 16.97 -0.33 -2.86
C ARG A 117 16.33 1.07 -2.86
N SER A 118 16.12 1.51 -1.86
CA SER A 118 15.55 2.34 -0.85
C SER A 118 15.73 3.85 -0.89
N ALA A 119 16.36 4.45 -1.86
CA ALA A 119 16.55 5.93 -1.84
C ALA A 119 15.60 6.69 -2.75
N LEU A 120 14.92 6.00 -3.67
CA LEU A 120 14.06 6.63 -4.68
C LEU A 120 12.59 6.32 -4.40
N LEU A 121 11.76 7.32 -4.61
CA LEU A 121 10.31 7.18 -4.64
C LEU A 121 9.90 6.32 -5.84
N GLY A 122 9.04 5.32 -5.60
CA GLY A 122 8.50 4.46 -6.67
C GLY A 122 7.64 5.25 -7.65
N SER A 123 7.43 4.71 -8.86
CA SER A 123 6.65 5.39 -9.91
C SER A 123 5.22 5.70 -9.47
N VAL A 124 4.52 4.72 -8.91
CA VAL A 124 3.14 4.90 -8.44
C VAL A 124 3.08 5.93 -7.31
N SER A 125 3.99 5.85 -6.33
CA SER A 125 4.03 6.82 -5.22
C SER A 125 4.32 8.23 -5.70
N ASN A 126 5.20 8.38 -6.68
CA ASN A 126 5.53 9.68 -7.29
C ASN A 126 4.33 10.25 -8.05
N GLU A 127 3.64 9.44 -8.85
CA GLU A 127 2.46 9.88 -9.59
C GLU A 127 1.30 10.25 -8.67
N VAL A 128 1.02 9.43 -7.65
CA VAL A 128 -0.02 9.74 -6.65
C VAL A 128 0.32 11.03 -5.91
N LEU A 129 1.58 11.23 -5.50
CA LEU A 129 2.03 12.46 -4.85
C LEU A 129 1.76 13.72 -5.67
N HIS A 130 1.90 13.64 -6.99
CA HIS A 130 1.66 14.77 -7.89
C HIS A 130 0.18 14.95 -8.25
N ALA A 131 -0.60 13.88 -8.32
CA ALA A 131 -1.97 13.91 -8.82
C ALA A 131 -3.02 14.09 -7.70
N ALA A 132 -2.71 13.66 -6.46
CA ALA A 132 -3.67 13.73 -5.37
C ALA A 132 -3.99 15.17 -4.97
N GLY A 133 -5.28 15.48 -4.88
CA GLY A 133 -5.78 16.77 -4.35
C GLY A 133 -5.78 16.87 -2.82
N VAL A 134 -5.24 15.86 -2.13
CA VAL A 134 -5.19 15.75 -0.67
C VAL A 134 -3.76 15.51 -0.20
N PRO A 135 -3.44 15.69 1.10
CA PRO A 135 -2.12 15.35 1.63
C PRO A 135 -1.74 13.88 1.35
N VAL A 136 -0.49 13.66 0.96
CA VAL A 136 0.09 12.33 0.75
C VAL A 136 1.25 12.13 1.70
N MET A 137 1.17 11.11 2.53
CA MET A 137 2.22 10.73 3.44
C MET A 137 2.98 9.52 2.90
N ILE A 138 4.28 9.64 2.79
CA ILE A 138 5.17 8.59 2.29
C ILE A 138 5.87 7.92 3.47
N VAL A 139 5.66 6.62 3.59
CA VAL A 139 6.26 5.78 4.65
C VAL A 139 7.44 5.01 4.06
N LYS A 140 8.54 4.98 4.78
CA LYS A 140 9.74 4.21 4.46
C LYS A 140 9.93 3.08 5.47
N LEU A 141 10.56 1.99 5.06
CA LEU A 141 11.08 1.02 6.01
C LEU A 141 12.27 1.65 6.74
N ASN A 142 12.29 1.55 8.06
CA ASN A 142 13.48 1.84 8.82
C ASN A 142 14.47 0.68 8.55
N GLU A 143 15.50 0.92 7.77
CA GLU A 143 16.66 0.04 7.78
C GLU A 143 17.34 0.20 9.15
N PRO A 144 17.75 -0.89 9.83
CA PRO A 144 18.60 -0.75 10.99
C PRO A 144 19.84 0.02 10.54
N SER A 145 20.07 1.18 11.17
CA SER A 145 21.25 1.99 10.89
C SER A 145 22.48 1.16 11.27
N ASP A 146 23.44 1.02 10.36
CA ASP A 146 24.75 0.37 10.58
C ASP A 146 25.57 1.01 11.73
N LEU A 147 24.98 1.91 12.49
CA LEU A 147 25.63 2.60 13.62
C LEU A 147 25.69 1.76 14.90
N ASP A 148 24.94 0.66 14.99
CA ASP A 148 24.99 -0.25 16.15
C ASP A 148 26.02 -1.39 16.01
N ALA A 149 26.71 -1.50 14.86
CA ALA A 149 27.69 -2.57 14.62
C ALA A 149 29.12 -2.25 15.11
N THR A 150 29.36 -1.08 15.73
CA THR A 150 30.71 -0.69 16.13
C THR A 150 30.91 -0.53 17.66
N ALA A 151 30.00 -1.02 18.47
CA ALA A 151 30.12 -0.97 19.92
C ALA A 151 30.22 -2.38 20.54
N ASP A 152 31.21 -3.18 20.14
CA ASP A 152 31.78 -4.22 21.03
C ASP A 152 33.12 -4.73 20.49
N THR A 153 34.18 -4.01 20.79
CA THR A 153 35.51 -4.59 20.80
C THR A 153 36.01 -4.52 22.23
N PRO A 154 36.00 -5.61 22.98
CA PRO A 154 36.71 -5.60 24.26
C PRO A 154 38.20 -5.60 23.99
N GLU A 155 38.87 -4.52 24.36
CA GLU A 155 40.32 -4.55 24.49
C GLU A 155 40.72 -5.61 25.53
N SER A 156 41.28 -6.68 25.03
CA SER A 156 41.99 -7.64 25.88
C SER A 156 43.38 -7.12 26.20
N ARG A 157 43.58 -6.86 27.44
CA ARG A 157 44.92 -6.85 28.04
C ARG A 157 45.25 -8.23 28.53
#